data_80b3e1bbf9042bba29dcd986b9aa3faa
#
_entry.id   80b3e1bbf9042bba29dcd986b9aa3faa
#
_cell.length_a   1.000
_cell.length_b   1.000
_cell.length_c   1.000
_cell.angle_alpha   90.00
_cell.angle_beta   90.00
_cell.angle_gamma   90.00
#
_symmetry.space_group_name_H-M   'P 1'
#
loop_
_entity.id
_entity.type
_entity.pdbx_description
1 polymer ?
#
loop_
_entity_poly.entity_id
_entity_poly.type
_entity_poly.pdbx_seq_one_letter_code
_entity_poly.pdbx_strand_id
1 'polypeptide(L)'
;CVLGVNFVISKTNATQVYDAAKLLKELGADNIKFAAVIGGEGEDHIAVKDDVIAQIHRAKTDFEDEGFRIINNYEQDWSKKNEEGQSFPVCYTCRLVTVIAADQRVYLCHTRAYDSNAVVGSLKEQSFRTMWFSKETAARLVALRPQVDCRNSCVYQDRNEAIRSYFDVDMRHVNFI
;
A
#
# COMPACT_ATOMS: atom_id res chain seq x y z
N CYS A 1 13.91 -23.05 2.63
CA CYS A 1 13.32 -21.91 1.94
C CYS A 1 11.90 -21.75 2.43
N VAL A 2 11.44 -20.53 2.68
CA VAL A 2 10.05 -20.26 3.04
C VAL A 2 9.30 -19.85 1.78
N LEU A 3 8.22 -20.55 1.44
CA LEU A 3 7.36 -20.27 0.30
C LEU A 3 6.08 -19.57 0.76
N GLY A 4 5.96 -18.27 0.50
CA GLY A 4 4.74 -17.50 0.77
C GLY A 4 4.04 -17.05 -0.49
N VAL A 5 2.71 -17.04 -0.47
CA VAL A 5 1.87 -16.57 -1.57
C VAL A 5 1.09 -15.34 -1.13
N ASN A 6 1.12 -14.28 -1.95
CA ASN A 6 0.28 -13.10 -1.77
C ASN A 6 -0.96 -13.21 -2.67
N PHE A 7 -2.13 -13.35 -2.07
CA PHE A 7 -3.41 -13.43 -2.77
C PHE A 7 -4.12 -12.07 -2.65
N VAL A 8 -4.11 -11.33 -3.76
CA VAL A 8 -4.77 -10.02 -3.83
C VAL A 8 -6.23 -10.23 -4.21
N ILE A 9 -7.13 -9.79 -3.32
CA ILE A 9 -8.58 -9.99 -3.45
C ILE A 9 -9.18 -8.85 -4.24
N SER A 10 -9.94 -9.23 -5.28
CA SER A 10 -10.75 -8.36 -6.13
C SER A 10 -12.15 -8.95 -6.28
N LYS A 11 -13.06 -8.24 -6.93
CA LYS A 11 -14.41 -8.74 -7.23
C LYS A 11 -14.42 -10.11 -7.94
N THR A 12 -13.44 -10.36 -8.80
CA THR A 12 -13.41 -11.56 -9.64
C THR A 12 -13.00 -12.83 -8.91
N ASN A 13 -12.30 -12.71 -7.76
CA ASN A 13 -11.78 -13.83 -6.99
C ASN A 13 -12.23 -13.85 -5.52
N ALA A 14 -13.11 -12.94 -5.12
CA ALA A 14 -13.58 -12.80 -3.74
C ALA A 14 -14.23 -14.08 -3.18
N THR A 15 -14.82 -14.93 -4.03
CA THR A 15 -15.42 -16.21 -3.63
C THR A 15 -14.43 -17.35 -3.49
N GLN A 16 -13.16 -17.15 -3.87
CA GLN A 16 -12.13 -18.20 -3.93
C GLN A 16 -11.17 -18.17 -2.74
N VAL A 17 -11.40 -17.30 -1.77
CA VAL A 17 -10.47 -17.03 -0.66
C VAL A 17 -10.22 -18.27 0.19
N TYR A 18 -11.29 -18.97 0.59
CA TYR A 18 -11.19 -20.20 1.38
C TYR A 18 -10.49 -21.32 0.60
N ASP A 19 -10.90 -21.53 -0.65
CA ASP A 19 -10.33 -22.58 -1.50
C ASP A 19 -8.86 -22.32 -1.84
N ALA A 20 -8.47 -21.05 -2.00
CA ALA A 20 -7.07 -20.68 -2.19
C ALA A 20 -6.20 -21.05 -0.98
N ALA A 21 -6.67 -20.81 0.24
CA ALA A 21 -5.95 -21.20 1.44
C ALA A 21 -5.79 -22.71 1.53
N LYS A 22 -6.88 -23.45 1.28
CA LYS A 22 -6.86 -24.92 1.25
C LYS A 22 -5.85 -25.46 0.24
N LEU A 23 -5.95 -25.01 -1.00
CA LEU A 23 -5.07 -25.44 -2.09
C LEU A 23 -3.59 -25.19 -1.76
N LEU A 24 -3.27 -24.00 -1.26
CA LEU A 24 -1.88 -23.64 -0.96
C LEU A 24 -1.30 -24.45 0.20
N LYS A 25 -2.10 -24.76 1.22
CA LYS A 25 -1.69 -25.70 2.26
C LYS A 25 -1.41 -27.08 1.70
N GLU A 26 -2.29 -27.61 0.86
CA GLU A 26 -2.13 -28.93 0.21
C GLU A 26 -0.88 -28.99 -0.70
N LEU A 27 -0.51 -27.86 -1.34
CA LEU A 27 0.68 -27.74 -2.16
C LEU A 27 1.98 -27.52 -1.37
N GLY A 28 1.90 -27.42 -0.04
CA GLY A 28 3.07 -27.28 0.84
C GLY A 28 3.65 -25.86 0.89
N ALA A 29 2.84 -24.82 0.65
CA ALA A 29 3.24 -23.45 0.95
C ALA A 29 3.35 -23.24 2.48
N ASP A 30 4.24 -22.37 2.93
CA ASP A 30 4.42 -22.05 4.35
C ASP A 30 3.44 -20.96 4.81
N ASN A 31 2.98 -20.11 3.90
CA ASN A 31 1.99 -19.09 4.25
C ASN A 31 1.21 -18.56 3.04
N ILE A 32 0.00 -18.06 3.33
CA ILE A 32 -0.77 -17.20 2.42
C ILE A 32 -1.03 -15.85 3.09
N LYS A 33 -0.88 -14.77 2.33
CA LYS A 33 -1.22 -13.42 2.73
C LYS A 33 -2.40 -12.92 1.90
N PHE A 34 -3.49 -12.60 2.55
CA PHE A 34 -4.64 -11.95 1.93
C PHE A 34 -4.51 -10.43 2.01
N ALA A 35 -4.68 -9.75 0.89
CA ALA A 35 -4.66 -8.30 0.79
C ALA A 35 -5.77 -7.81 -0.12
N ALA A 36 -6.30 -6.61 0.13
CA ALA A 36 -7.26 -5.98 -0.76
C ALA A 36 -6.56 -5.43 -2.01
N VAL A 37 -7.21 -5.49 -3.17
CA VAL A 37 -6.80 -4.66 -4.31
C VAL A 37 -7.05 -3.19 -3.95
N ILE A 38 -6.04 -2.35 -4.17
CA ILE A 38 -6.09 -0.92 -3.86
C ILE A 38 -6.00 -0.14 -5.17
N GLY A 39 -7.02 0.66 -5.45
CA GLY A 39 -7.10 1.53 -6.62
C GLY A 39 -7.70 0.90 -7.88
N GLY A 40 -8.30 1.75 -8.71
CA GLY A 40 -8.94 1.38 -9.97
C GLY A 40 -10.30 0.69 -9.82
N GLU A 41 -10.74 0.03 -10.89
CA GLU A 41 -12.04 -0.66 -10.97
C GLU A 41 -12.13 -1.91 -10.04
N GLY A 42 -11.04 -2.29 -9.38
CA GLY A 42 -10.99 -3.46 -8.51
C GLY A 42 -11.62 -3.25 -7.13
N GLU A 43 -11.98 -2.03 -6.75
CA GLU A 43 -12.58 -1.72 -5.44
C GLU A 43 -14.04 -2.21 -5.27
N ASP A 44 -14.67 -2.70 -6.33
CA ASP A 44 -16.03 -3.24 -6.31
C ASP A 44 -16.24 -4.45 -5.36
N HIS A 45 -15.16 -5.03 -4.84
CA HIS A 45 -15.23 -6.11 -3.83
C HIS A 45 -15.69 -5.62 -2.44
N ILE A 46 -15.88 -4.30 -2.25
CA ILE A 46 -16.42 -3.73 -1.00
C ILE A 46 -17.78 -4.33 -0.67
N ALA A 47 -18.62 -4.58 -1.68
CA ALA A 47 -19.95 -5.16 -1.51
C ALA A 47 -19.94 -6.59 -0.92
N VAL A 48 -18.82 -7.31 -1.05
CA VAL A 48 -18.65 -8.70 -0.55
C VAL A 48 -17.61 -8.79 0.58
N LYS A 49 -17.29 -7.65 1.20
CA LYS A 49 -16.27 -7.55 2.24
C LYS A 49 -16.50 -8.52 3.40
N ASP A 50 -17.72 -8.57 3.91
CA ASP A 50 -18.04 -9.39 5.07
C ASP A 50 -17.93 -10.89 4.74
N ASP A 51 -18.34 -11.29 3.53
CA ASP A 51 -18.18 -12.66 3.04
C ASP A 51 -16.70 -13.04 2.90
N VAL A 52 -15.87 -12.14 2.41
CA VAL A 52 -14.41 -12.34 2.31
C VAL A 52 -13.79 -12.50 3.69
N ILE A 53 -14.13 -11.65 4.64
CA ILE A 53 -13.64 -11.73 6.02
C ILE A 53 -14.06 -13.06 6.66
N ALA A 54 -15.31 -13.46 6.49
CA ALA A 54 -15.82 -14.76 6.99
C ALA A 54 -15.03 -15.94 6.39
N GLN A 55 -14.73 -15.92 5.08
CA GLN A 55 -13.90 -16.93 4.43
C GLN A 55 -12.48 -16.98 5.00
N ILE A 56 -11.85 -15.81 5.23
CA ILE A 56 -10.50 -15.73 5.83
C ILE A 56 -10.49 -16.31 7.24
N HIS A 57 -11.46 -15.94 8.08
CA HIS A 57 -11.55 -16.44 9.45
C HIS A 57 -11.79 -17.95 9.48
N ARG A 58 -12.68 -18.45 8.63
CA ARG A 58 -12.91 -19.90 8.49
C ARG A 58 -11.65 -20.62 8.02
N ALA A 59 -10.98 -20.12 7.00
CA ALA A 59 -9.73 -20.70 6.51
C ALA A 59 -8.65 -20.72 7.60
N LYS A 60 -8.59 -19.68 8.42
CA LYS A 60 -7.67 -19.59 9.55
C LYS A 60 -7.95 -20.68 10.59
N THR A 61 -9.22 -20.88 10.92
CA THR A 61 -9.64 -21.94 11.87
C THR A 61 -9.34 -23.33 11.34
N ASP A 62 -9.59 -23.58 10.04
CA ASP A 62 -9.53 -24.92 9.46
C ASP A 62 -8.10 -25.32 9.01
N PHE A 63 -7.25 -24.35 8.66
CA PHE A 63 -5.99 -24.63 7.98
C PHE A 63 -4.73 -24.06 8.65
N GLU A 64 -4.81 -23.07 9.54
CA GLU A 64 -3.64 -22.51 10.20
C GLU A 64 -3.05 -23.49 11.22
N ASP A 65 -1.73 -23.72 11.13
CA ASP A 65 -0.98 -24.57 12.07
C ASP A 65 0.49 -24.13 12.13
N GLU A 66 1.37 -24.92 12.75
CA GLU A 66 2.80 -24.60 12.85
C GLU A 66 3.51 -24.56 11.49
N GLY A 67 3.00 -25.29 10.50
CA GLY A 67 3.58 -25.39 9.15
C GLY A 67 2.96 -24.43 8.12
N PHE A 68 1.77 -23.90 8.40
CA PHE A 68 1.06 -23.02 7.47
C PHE A 68 0.39 -21.85 8.16
N ARG A 69 0.75 -20.62 7.77
CA ARG A 69 0.23 -19.38 8.36
C ARG A 69 -0.68 -18.61 7.40
N ILE A 70 -1.78 -18.06 7.93
CA ILE A 70 -2.70 -17.19 7.20
C ILE A 70 -2.56 -15.75 7.72
N ILE A 71 -2.05 -14.86 6.87
CA ILE A 71 -1.81 -13.45 7.19
C ILE A 71 -2.98 -12.63 6.62
N ASN A 72 -3.79 -12.06 7.50
CA ASN A 72 -4.95 -11.26 7.12
C ASN A 72 -4.61 -9.76 7.08
N ASN A 73 -4.13 -9.27 5.94
CA ASN A 73 -4.00 -7.84 5.71
C ASN A 73 -5.26 -7.24 5.08
N TYR A 74 -6.14 -8.07 4.52
CA TYR A 74 -7.38 -7.60 3.90
C TYR A 74 -8.23 -6.77 4.87
N GLU A 75 -8.41 -7.26 6.09
CA GLU A 75 -9.19 -6.57 7.12
C GLU A 75 -8.50 -5.28 7.60
N GLN A 76 -7.18 -5.27 7.69
CA GLN A 76 -6.40 -4.08 8.05
C GLN A 76 -6.43 -2.99 6.99
N ASP A 77 -6.46 -3.36 5.70
CA ASP A 77 -6.47 -2.41 4.58
C ASP A 77 -7.74 -1.53 4.58
N TRP A 78 -8.85 -2.05 5.10
CA TRP A 78 -10.11 -1.31 5.18
C TRP A 78 -10.16 -0.26 6.27
N SER A 79 -9.47 -0.46 7.38
CA SER A 79 -9.42 0.53 8.47
C SER A 79 -8.72 1.82 8.08
N LYS A 80 -7.96 1.81 6.98
CA LYS A 80 -7.16 2.92 6.47
C LYS A 80 -7.78 3.63 5.27
N LYS A 81 -8.99 3.24 4.86
CA LYS A 81 -9.66 3.86 3.72
C LYS A 81 -10.20 5.23 4.12
N ASN A 82 -9.65 6.28 3.55
CA ASN A 82 -10.04 7.64 3.81
C ASN A 82 -10.78 8.22 2.59
N GLU A 83 -12.10 8.27 2.64
CA GLU A 83 -12.96 8.78 1.55
C GLU A 83 -12.79 10.30 1.35
N GLU A 84 -12.36 11.02 2.38
CA GLU A 84 -12.20 12.47 2.39
C GLU A 84 -10.81 12.95 1.93
N GLY A 85 -9.93 12.03 1.52
CA GLY A 85 -8.53 12.32 1.21
C GLY A 85 -7.60 12.13 2.42
N GLN A 86 -6.34 12.50 2.29
CA GLN A 86 -5.34 12.28 3.35
C GLN A 86 -5.39 13.38 4.40
N SER A 87 -5.22 13.00 5.68
CA SER A 87 -5.21 13.95 6.82
C SER A 87 -3.97 14.86 6.86
N PHE A 88 -2.90 14.48 6.15
CA PHE A 88 -1.61 15.20 6.18
C PHE A 88 -1.45 16.09 4.94
N PRO A 89 -0.96 17.35 5.13
CA PRO A 89 -0.79 18.31 4.03
C PRO A 89 0.45 18.02 3.18
N VAL A 90 1.43 17.28 3.71
CA VAL A 90 2.70 16.98 3.06
C VAL A 90 2.95 15.47 3.10
N CYS A 91 3.26 14.86 1.95
CA CYS A 91 3.73 13.49 1.91
C CYS A 91 5.25 13.45 2.14
N TYR A 92 5.65 13.08 3.33
CA TYR A 92 7.08 12.91 3.67
C TYR A 92 7.64 11.65 3.02
N THR A 93 6.83 10.59 2.96
CA THR A 93 7.27 9.29 2.44
C THR A 93 7.66 9.34 0.96
N CYS A 94 6.97 10.12 0.11
CA CYS A 94 7.33 10.23 -1.30
C CYS A 94 8.70 10.88 -1.56
N ARG A 95 9.28 11.52 -0.54
CA ARG A 95 10.65 12.10 -0.59
C ARG A 95 11.72 11.07 -0.20
N LEU A 96 11.31 9.99 0.44
CA LEU A 96 12.20 8.92 0.94
C LEU A 96 12.08 7.65 0.10
N VAL A 97 10.89 7.40 -0.48
CA VAL A 97 10.57 6.20 -1.26
C VAL A 97 9.90 6.63 -2.55
N THR A 98 10.43 6.13 -3.67
CA THR A 98 9.86 6.33 -4.99
C THR A 98 9.76 5.00 -5.74
N VAL A 99 9.07 4.96 -6.86
CA VAL A 99 8.89 3.76 -7.68
C VAL A 99 9.49 3.98 -9.06
N ILE A 100 10.37 3.09 -9.46
CA ILE A 100 10.84 2.98 -10.84
C ILE A 100 10.06 1.85 -11.48
N ALA A 101 9.22 2.17 -12.45
CA ALA A 101 8.37 1.17 -13.11
C ALA A 101 9.04 0.61 -14.39
N ALA A 102 8.41 -0.41 -14.99
CA ALA A 102 8.93 -1.09 -16.18
C ALA A 102 9.09 -0.17 -17.40
N ASP A 103 8.33 0.92 -17.46
CA ASP A 103 8.45 1.96 -18.50
C ASP A 103 9.64 2.92 -18.29
N GLN A 104 10.48 2.65 -17.27
CA GLN A 104 11.61 3.47 -16.86
C GLN A 104 11.25 4.88 -16.36
N ARG A 105 9.96 5.12 -16.11
CA ARG A 105 9.51 6.33 -15.43
C ARG A 105 9.64 6.16 -13.92
N VAL A 106 9.81 7.29 -13.26
CA VAL A 106 9.88 7.39 -11.80
C VAL A 106 8.59 8.04 -11.31
N TYR A 107 7.91 7.38 -10.38
CA TYR A 107 6.61 7.80 -9.85
C TYR A 107 6.71 8.17 -8.37
N LEU A 108 5.86 9.06 -7.92
CA LEU A 108 5.81 9.55 -6.53
C LEU A 108 5.65 8.43 -5.50
N CYS A 109 4.81 7.44 -5.78
CA CYS A 109 4.63 6.27 -4.93
C CYS A 109 4.03 5.10 -5.72
N HIS A 110 3.96 3.90 -5.12
CA HIS A 110 3.48 2.71 -5.82
C HIS A 110 1.96 2.71 -6.08
N THR A 111 1.15 3.36 -5.23
CA THR A 111 -0.30 3.48 -5.46
C THR A 111 -0.63 4.40 -6.64
N ARG A 112 0.34 5.18 -7.10
CA ARG A 112 0.22 6.07 -8.25
C ARG A 112 1.18 5.70 -9.39
N ALA A 113 1.72 4.49 -9.38
CA ALA A 113 2.49 3.99 -10.52
C ALA A 113 1.60 3.94 -11.76
N TYR A 114 2.15 4.33 -12.90
CA TYR A 114 1.49 4.47 -14.20
C TYR A 114 0.44 5.61 -14.31
N ASP A 115 0.21 6.38 -13.25
CA ASP A 115 -0.53 7.65 -13.34
C ASP A 115 0.40 8.73 -13.92
N SER A 116 0.02 9.30 -15.06
CA SER A 116 0.81 10.36 -15.73
C SER A 116 1.02 11.59 -14.85
N ASN A 117 0.06 11.91 -13.96
CA ASN A 117 0.15 13.03 -13.04
C ASN A 117 1.10 12.78 -11.87
N ALA A 118 1.50 11.52 -11.64
CA ALA A 118 2.42 11.13 -10.57
C ALA A 118 3.86 10.90 -11.06
N VAL A 119 4.15 11.14 -12.32
CA VAL A 119 5.50 11.02 -12.89
C VAL A 119 6.38 12.14 -12.36
N VAL A 120 7.50 11.82 -11.72
CA VAL A 120 8.52 12.79 -11.29
C VAL A 120 9.68 12.90 -12.27
N GLY A 121 9.91 11.88 -13.09
CA GLY A 121 10.95 11.89 -14.11
C GLY A 121 11.04 10.57 -14.88
N SER A 122 12.09 10.44 -15.72
CA SER A 122 12.37 9.24 -16.51
C SER A 122 13.87 8.92 -16.46
N LEU A 123 14.18 7.63 -16.49
CA LEU A 123 15.56 7.12 -16.55
C LEU A 123 16.00 6.72 -17.96
N LYS A 124 15.16 7.01 -18.98
CA LYS A 124 15.49 6.67 -20.37
C LYS A 124 16.73 7.39 -20.89
N GLU A 125 16.95 8.63 -20.45
CA GLU A 125 17.98 9.52 -21.00
C GLU A 125 18.91 10.09 -19.94
N GLN A 126 18.72 9.76 -18.66
CA GLN A 126 19.50 10.30 -17.56
C GLN A 126 19.59 9.34 -16.38
N SER A 127 20.59 9.53 -15.52
CA SER A 127 20.75 8.76 -14.31
C SER A 127 19.67 9.12 -13.26
N PHE A 128 19.36 8.18 -12.37
CA PHE A 128 18.47 8.44 -11.23
C PHE A 128 18.95 9.64 -10.40
N ARG A 129 20.26 9.71 -10.13
CA ARG A 129 20.85 10.81 -9.35
C ARG A 129 20.59 12.17 -10.00
N THR A 130 20.83 12.28 -11.30
CA THR A 130 20.61 13.54 -12.05
C THR A 130 19.15 13.96 -12.02
N MET A 131 18.25 13.01 -12.25
CA MET A 131 16.80 13.24 -12.24
C MET A 131 16.32 13.61 -10.83
N TRP A 132 16.67 12.80 -9.81
CA TRP A 132 16.13 12.93 -8.46
C TRP A 132 16.52 14.23 -7.77
N PHE A 133 17.75 14.70 -7.97
CA PHE A 133 18.26 15.94 -7.40
C PHE A 133 18.07 17.16 -8.30
N SER A 134 17.25 17.04 -9.35
CA SER A 134 16.90 18.17 -10.21
C SER A 134 15.93 19.13 -9.54
N LYS A 135 15.91 20.39 -10.01
CA LYS A 135 14.94 21.40 -9.55
C LYS A 135 13.51 21.01 -9.93
N GLU A 136 13.34 20.34 -11.06
CA GLU A 136 12.06 19.87 -11.57
C GLU A 136 11.44 18.81 -10.65
N THR A 137 12.23 17.82 -10.23
CA THR A 137 11.79 16.81 -9.26
C THR A 137 11.46 17.45 -7.91
N ALA A 138 12.31 18.34 -7.42
CA ALA A 138 12.06 19.08 -6.17
C ALA A 138 10.73 19.86 -6.24
N ALA A 139 10.49 20.58 -7.33
CA ALA A 139 9.26 21.33 -7.54
C ALA A 139 8.02 20.42 -7.55
N ARG A 140 8.09 19.25 -8.21
CA ARG A 140 6.99 18.26 -8.23
C ARG A 140 6.70 17.68 -6.86
N LEU A 141 7.74 17.36 -6.08
CA LEU A 141 7.58 16.86 -4.70
C LEU A 141 6.96 17.90 -3.76
N VAL A 142 7.26 19.19 -3.98
CA VAL A 142 6.68 20.29 -3.20
C VAL A 142 5.24 20.58 -3.63
N ALA A 143 4.93 20.45 -4.91
CA ALA A 143 3.59 20.71 -5.44
C ALA A 143 2.56 19.63 -5.09
N LEU A 144 2.97 18.45 -4.64
CA LEU A 144 2.07 17.37 -4.24
C LEU A 144 1.23 17.78 -3.01
N ARG A 145 -0.08 17.72 -3.17
CA ARG A 145 -1.07 17.97 -2.10
C ARG A 145 -1.81 16.68 -1.78
N PRO A 146 -1.38 15.88 -0.80
CA PRO A 146 -1.98 14.57 -0.50
C PRO A 146 -3.49 14.63 -0.24
N GLN A 147 -3.97 15.70 0.36
CA GLN A 147 -5.38 15.92 0.64
C GLN A 147 -6.26 16.00 -0.63
N VAL A 148 -5.67 16.40 -1.76
CA VAL A 148 -6.37 16.57 -3.04
C VAL A 148 -5.96 15.50 -4.05
N ASP A 149 -4.65 15.21 -4.09
CA ASP A 149 -4.06 14.39 -5.14
C ASP A 149 -4.08 12.89 -4.79
N CYS A 150 -4.29 12.53 -3.50
CA CYS A 150 -4.27 11.15 -3.01
C CYS A 150 -5.63 10.81 -2.39
N ARG A 151 -6.60 10.45 -3.23
CA ARG A 151 -8.00 10.18 -2.79
C ARG A 151 -8.24 8.76 -2.29
N ASN A 152 -7.30 7.83 -2.51
CA ASN A 152 -7.45 6.44 -2.15
C ASN A 152 -6.68 6.12 -0.87
N SER A 153 -6.92 4.92 -0.32
CA SER A 153 -6.16 4.40 0.82
C SER A 153 -4.66 4.60 0.62
N CYS A 154 -4.01 5.22 1.60
CA CYS A 154 -2.58 5.45 1.56
C CYS A 154 -1.87 4.43 2.44
N VAL A 155 -1.14 3.48 1.84
CA VAL A 155 -0.36 2.48 2.57
C VAL A 155 0.77 3.10 3.43
N TYR A 156 1.05 4.38 3.23
CA TYR A 156 2.03 5.15 4.01
C TYR A 156 1.40 6.15 4.97
N GLN A 157 0.09 6.06 5.21
CA GLN A 157 -0.61 7.01 6.08
C GLN A 157 0.05 7.09 7.46
N ASP A 158 0.16 5.96 8.15
CA ASP A 158 0.74 5.90 9.50
C ASP A 158 2.17 6.47 9.54
N ARG A 159 2.97 6.22 8.48
CA ARG A 159 4.33 6.73 8.38
C ARG A 159 4.38 8.25 8.18
N ASN A 160 3.50 8.78 7.34
CA ASN A 160 3.40 10.22 7.14
C ASN A 160 2.93 10.94 8.40
N GLU A 161 1.98 10.36 9.12
CA GLU A 161 1.48 10.89 10.40
C GLU A 161 2.55 10.83 11.50
N ALA A 162 3.30 9.72 11.60
CA ALA A 162 4.41 9.59 12.54
C ALA A 162 5.54 10.60 12.25
N ILE A 163 5.91 10.79 10.98
CA ILE A 163 6.92 11.77 10.60
C ILE A 163 6.40 13.19 10.87
N ARG A 164 5.14 13.46 10.58
CA ARG A 164 4.51 14.75 10.86
C ARG A 164 4.54 15.05 12.37
N SER A 165 4.10 14.10 13.20
CA SER A 165 4.09 14.29 14.65
C SER A 165 5.47 14.61 15.22
N TYR A 166 6.53 14.03 14.62
CA TYR A 166 7.91 14.37 14.98
C TYR A 166 8.28 15.83 14.66
N PHE A 167 7.82 16.36 13.51
CA PHE A 167 8.09 17.76 13.14
C PHE A 167 7.17 18.75 13.86
N ASP A 168 5.97 18.31 14.28
CA ASP A 168 5.01 19.14 15.00
C ASP A 168 5.31 19.22 16.53
N VAL A 169 6.40 18.58 17.01
CA VAL A 169 6.82 18.67 18.41
C VAL A 169 7.17 20.11 18.76
N ASP A 170 6.55 20.65 19.82
CA ASP A 170 6.90 21.95 20.34
C ASP A 170 8.30 21.92 20.99
N MET A 171 9.28 22.42 20.26
CA MET A 171 10.69 22.44 20.71
C MET A 171 10.90 23.16 22.03
N ARG A 172 9.94 23.98 22.51
CA ARG A 172 10.01 24.63 23.80
C ARG A 172 9.79 23.68 24.98
N HIS A 173 9.20 22.51 24.72
CA HIS A 173 8.87 21.49 25.71
C HIS A 173 9.65 20.18 25.55
N VAL A 174 10.59 20.10 24.63
CA VAL A 174 11.38 18.88 24.32
C VAL A 174 12.19 18.37 25.55
N ASN A 175 12.52 19.24 26.48
CA ASN A 175 13.33 18.90 27.68
C ASN A 175 12.50 18.40 28.87
N PHE A 176 11.19 18.22 28.72
CA PHE A 176 10.28 17.77 29.77
C PHE A 176 9.71 16.38 29.52
N ILE A 177 10.56 15.46 29.08
CA ILE A 177 10.21 14.02 28.97
C ILE A 177 10.72 13.31 30.22
#